data_0f8aba4240446ee33a37c8bb2d088537
#
_entry.id   0f8aba4240446ee33a37c8bb2d088537
#
_cell.length_a   1.000
_cell.length_b   1.000
_cell.length_c   1.000
_cell.angle_alpha   90.00
_cell.angle_beta   90.00
_cell.angle_gamma   90.00
#
_symmetry.space_group_name_H-M   'P 1'
#
loop_
_entity.id
_entity.type
_entity.pdbx_description
1 polymer ?
#
loop_
_entity_poly.entity_id
_entity_poly.type
_entity_poly.pdbx_seq_one_letter_code
_entity_poly.pdbx_strand_id
1 'polypeptide(L)'
;NEYTRVPKGLCTFDDGLYSQYVYGKDLPNDKIFFICPSFIDKGHNDLNQQCMSIDNIKELMVMGITIGAHSYYHTKLERLPDLKHQVYHIKRDTKNMLEWFKDELNITPVDFCFPYNNDLKGLYQGLMKLHGFTNFYGASRVDIPA
;
A
#
# COMPACT_ATOMS: atom_id res chain seq x y z
N ASN A 1 10.13 -1.05 -16.23
CA ASN A 1 9.23 -1.24 -15.09
C ASN A 1 7.96 -1.94 -15.54
N GLU A 2 7.57 -2.94 -14.79
CA GLU A 2 6.32 -3.64 -15.01
C GLU A 2 5.33 -3.27 -13.92
N TYR A 3 4.32 -2.48 -14.26
CA TYR A 3 3.22 -2.20 -13.35
C TYR A 3 2.09 -3.19 -13.61
N THR A 4 1.39 -3.52 -12.54
CA THR A 4 0.18 -4.33 -12.67
C THR A 4 -0.85 -3.56 -13.49
N ARG A 5 -1.38 -4.19 -14.52
CA ARG A 5 -2.48 -3.63 -15.29
C ARG A 5 -3.75 -3.67 -14.46
N VAL A 6 -4.43 -2.54 -14.41
CA VAL A 6 -5.63 -2.38 -13.58
C VAL A 6 -6.86 -2.64 -14.43
N PRO A 7 -7.71 -3.61 -14.04
CA PRO A 7 -8.98 -3.82 -14.74
C PRO A 7 -9.85 -2.58 -14.67
N LYS A 8 -10.58 -2.31 -15.75
CA LYS A 8 -11.50 -1.19 -15.79
C LYS A 8 -12.56 -1.37 -14.69
N GLY A 9 -12.78 -0.32 -13.92
CA GLY A 9 -13.73 -0.34 -12.82
C GLY A 9 -13.16 -0.75 -11.47
N LEU A 10 -11.90 -1.17 -11.39
CA LEU A 10 -11.25 -1.40 -10.11
C LEU A 10 -11.03 -0.08 -9.39
N CYS A 11 -11.43 0.00 -8.12
CA CYS A 11 -11.18 1.15 -7.26
C CYS A 11 -10.02 0.85 -6.32
N THR A 12 -9.05 1.76 -6.25
CA THR A 12 -7.94 1.64 -5.30
C THR A 12 -7.92 2.86 -4.37
N PHE A 13 -7.59 2.60 -3.11
CA PHE A 13 -7.53 3.63 -2.07
C PHE A 13 -6.17 3.56 -1.38
N ASP A 14 -5.51 4.70 -1.23
CA ASP A 14 -4.20 4.79 -0.62
C ASP A 14 -4.28 5.37 0.80
N ASP A 15 -3.30 5.07 1.64
CA ASP A 15 -3.07 5.60 2.99
C ASP A 15 -3.93 4.97 4.10
N GLY A 16 -5.07 4.38 3.80
CA GLY A 16 -5.94 3.82 4.83
C GLY A 16 -6.78 4.86 5.58
N LEU A 17 -7.29 5.85 4.86
CA LEU A 17 -8.11 6.91 5.47
C LEU A 17 -9.46 6.39 5.94
N TYR A 18 -9.93 6.91 7.07
CA TYR A 18 -11.24 6.55 7.61
C TYR A 18 -12.37 6.90 6.65
N SER A 19 -12.27 8.04 5.94
CA SER A 19 -13.24 8.42 4.92
C SER A 19 -13.37 7.39 3.80
N GLN A 20 -12.27 6.74 3.43
CA GLN A 20 -12.28 5.67 2.43
C GLN A 20 -13.09 4.47 2.92
N TYR A 21 -12.94 4.11 4.20
CA TYR A 21 -13.71 3.06 4.82
C TYR A 21 -15.21 3.43 4.82
N VAL A 22 -15.55 4.64 5.25
CA VAL A 22 -16.95 5.07 5.35
C VAL A 22 -17.65 5.11 4.00
N TYR A 23 -17.00 5.71 3.00
CA TYR A 23 -17.62 5.97 1.69
C TYR A 23 -17.25 4.95 0.61
N GLY A 24 -16.15 4.23 0.78
CA GLY A 24 -15.62 3.33 -0.24
C GLY A 24 -16.05 1.87 -0.08
N LYS A 25 -16.28 1.40 1.13
CA LYS A 25 -16.51 -0.04 1.37
C LYS A 25 -17.73 -0.59 0.66
N ASP A 26 -18.78 0.19 0.48
CA ASP A 26 -20.03 -0.24 -0.10
C ASP A 26 -20.14 0.02 -1.61
N LEU A 27 -19.10 0.55 -2.24
CA LEU A 27 -19.08 0.72 -3.69
C LEU A 27 -19.17 -0.66 -4.36
N PRO A 28 -19.89 -0.77 -5.52
CA PRO A 28 -20.07 -2.06 -6.19
C PRO A 28 -18.80 -2.57 -6.90
N ASN A 29 -17.79 -1.74 -7.03
CA ASN A 29 -16.54 -2.06 -7.73
C ASN A 29 -15.69 -3.06 -6.94
N ASP A 30 -14.86 -3.82 -7.62
CA ASP A 30 -13.74 -4.50 -6.99
C ASP A 30 -12.81 -3.44 -6.40
N LYS A 31 -12.28 -3.70 -5.21
CA LYS A 31 -11.54 -2.69 -4.45
C LYS A 31 -10.26 -3.26 -3.86
N ILE A 32 -9.23 -2.41 -3.80
CA ILE A 32 -8.03 -2.67 -3.00
C ILE A 32 -7.81 -1.45 -2.10
N PHE A 33 -7.67 -1.70 -0.80
CA PHE A 33 -7.26 -0.67 0.16
C PHE A 33 -5.79 -0.87 0.48
N PHE A 34 -4.96 0.09 0.11
CA PHE A 34 -3.52 0.07 0.37
C PHE A 34 -3.25 0.74 1.71
N ILE A 35 -2.73 -0.03 2.65
CA ILE A 35 -2.57 0.36 4.04
C ILE A 35 -1.12 0.70 4.35
N CYS A 36 -0.92 1.82 5.03
CA CYS A 36 0.36 2.24 5.58
C CYS A 36 0.34 2.02 7.09
N PRO A 37 1.00 0.97 7.61
CA PRO A 37 0.90 0.60 9.03
C PRO A 37 1.17 1.73 10.02
N SER A 38 2.15 2.59 9.77
CA SER A 38 2.43 3.68 10.72
C SER A 38 1.26 4.66 10.84
N PHE A 39 0.51 4.87 9.76
CA PHE A 39 -0.68 5.74 9.79
C PHE A 39 -1.79 5.11 10.62
N ILE A 40 -1.98 3.82 10.50
CA ILE A 40 -2.99 3.10 11.29
C ILE A 40 -2.65 3.17 12.78
N ASP A 41 -1.38 2.92 13.13
CA ASP A 41 -0.93 2.95 14.52
C ASP A 41 -1.04 4.34 15.14
N LYS A 42 -0.75 5.40 14.37
CA LYS A 42 -0.89 6.78 14.83
C LYS A 42 -2.33 7.29 14.82
N GLY A 43 -3.16 6.71 13.97
CA GLY A 43 -4.54 7.14 13.75
C GLY A 43 -4.70 8.25 12.73
N HIS A 44 -3.63 8.72 12.10
CA HIS A 44 -3.68 9.77 11.09
C HIS A 44 -2.50 9.66 10.11
N ASN A 45 -2.66 10.23 8.91
CA ASN A 45 -1.61 10.30 7.91
C ASN A 45 -0.75 11.57 8.08
N ASP A 46 0.15 11.83 7.12
CA ASP A 46 1.06 12.99 7.15
C ASP A 46 0.33 14.33 7.03
N LEU A 47 -0.89 14.34 6.49
CA LEU A 47 -1.73 15.54 6.37
C LEU A 47 -2.71 15.66 7.54
N ASN A 48 -2.51 14.90 8.60
CA ASN A 48 -3.36 14.86 9.78
C ASN A 48 -4.82 14.46 9.48
N GLN A 49 -5.03 13.69 8.43
CA GLN A 49 -6.33 13.11 8.11
C GLN A 49 -6.50 11.81 8.89
N GLN A 50 -7.69 11.60 9.48
CA GLN A 50 -7.98 10.42 10.27
C GLN A 50 -7.85 9.14 9.44
N CYS A 51 -7.14 8.15 9.98
CA CYS A 51 -7.04 6.82 9.39
C CYS A 51 -7.97 5.84 10.08
N MET A 52 -8.29 4.76 9.36
CA MET A 52 -9.13 3.70 9.90
C MET A 52 -8.39 2.92 11.00
N SER A 53 -9.15 2.23 11.83
CA SER A 53 -8.61 1.35 12.85
C SER A 53 -8.32 -0.04 12.29
N ILE A 54 -7.60 -0.85 13.07
CA ILE A 54 -7.39 -2.27 12.73
C ILE A 54 -8.73 -2.98 12.62
N ASP A 55 -9.69 -2.67 13.48
CA ASP A 55 -11.02 -3.28 13.43
C ASP A 55 -11.76 -2.92 12.13
N ASN A 56 -11.62 -1.68 11.65
CA ASN A 56 -12.17 -1.30 10.33
C ASN A 56 -11.55 -2.12 9.21
N ILE A 57 -10.22 -2.32 9.25
CA ILE A 57 -9.53 -3.13 8.24
C ILE A 57 -10.01 -4.57 8.27
N LYS A 58 -10.17 -5.15 9.45
CA LYS A 58 -10.69 -6.51 9.60
C LYS A 58 -12.12 -6.65 9.05
N GLU A 59 -12.94 -5.61 9.24
CA GLU A 59 -14.27 -5.59 8.65
C GLU A 59 -14.22 -5.63 7.12
N LEU A 60 -13.33 -4.82 6.51
CA LEU A 60 -13.12 -4.86 5.06
C LEU A 60 -12.70 -6.25 4.58
N MET A 61 -11.83 -6.93 5.33
CA MET A 61 -11.39 -8.29 5.02
C MET A 61 -12.55 -9.30 5.08
N VAL A 62 -13.41 -9.19 6.09
CA VAL A 62 -14.60 -10.03 6.20
C VAL A 62 -15.55 -9.83 5.02
N MET A 63 -15.62 -8.62 4.49
CA MET A 63 -16.40 -8.32 3.29
C MET A 63 -15.77 -8.86 1.99
N GLY A 64 -14.59 -9.47 2.06
CA GLY A 64 -13.89 -10.00 0.89
C GLY A 64 -13.07 -8.95 0.13
N ILE A 65 -12.85 -7.78 0.71
CA ILE A 65 -12.08 -6.71 0.08
C ILE A 65 -10.59 -6.98 0.24
N THR A 66 -9.83 -6.79 -0.84
CA THR A 66 -8.38 -6.99 -0.84
C THR A 66 -7.69 -5.86 -0.07
N ILE A 67 -6.76 -6.23 0.80
CA ILE A 67 -5.89 -5.31 1.52
C ILE A 67 -4.49 -5.42 0.92
N GLY A 68 -3.96 -4.30 0.47
CA GLY A 68 -2.59 -4.18 -0.06
C GLY A 68 -1.70 -3.36 0.84
N ALA A 69 -0.43 -3.24 0.48
CA ALA A 69 0.58 -2.55 1.26
C ALA A 69 1.04 -1.26 0.58
N HIS A 70 1.35 -0.23 1.40
CA HIS A 70 1.73 1.11 0.93
C HIS A 70 2.94 1.64 1.71
N SER A 71 3.92 0.81 1.97
CA SER A 71 5.06 0.98 2.86
C SER A 71 4.65 1.11 4.34
N TYR A 72 5.64 1.02 5.25
CA TYR A 72 5.37 1.16 6.68
C TYR A 72 5.26 2.63 7.09
N TYR A 73 6.22 3.47 6.63
CA TYR A 73 6.34 4.86 7.07
C TYR A 73 5.89 5.89 6.05
N HIS A 74 5.58 5.51 4.82
CA HIS A 74 5.23 6.44 3.73
C HIS A 74 6.35 7.46 3.49
N THR A 75 7.60 7.00 3.49
CA THR A 75 8.77 7.86 3.38
C THR A 75 8.96 8.39 1.96
N LYS A 76 9.28 9.67 1.87
CA LYS A 76 9.65 10.32 0.60
C LYS A 76 11.11 10.01 0.31
N LEU A 77 11.36 8.99 -0.52
CA LEU A 77 12.70 8.41 -0.73
C LEU A 77 13.72 9.39 -1.32
N GLU A 78 13.28 10.34 -2.13
CA GLU A 78 14.18 11.34 -2.71
C GLU A 78 14.79 12.28 -1.66
N ARG A 79 14.28 12.29 -0.44
CA ARG A 79 14.86 13.05 0.67
C ARG A 79 16.05 12.35 1.32
N LEU A 80 16.25 11.07 1.01
CA LEU A 80 17.41 10.32 1.52
C LEU A 80 18.65 10.69 0.69
N PRO A 81 19.85 10.67 1.32
CA PRO A 81 21.04 11.27 0.69
C PRO A 81 21.54 10.55 -0.56
N ASP A 82 21.35 9.25 -0.69
CA ASP A 82 21.86 8.49 -1.81
C ASP A 82 21.14 7.15 -1.97
N LEU A 83 21.51 6.41 -3.02
CA LEU A 83 20.92 5.12 -3.36
C LEU A 83 21.11 4.09 -2.25
N LYS A 84 22.27 4.07 -1.62
CA LYS A 84 22.56 3.11 -0.54
C LYS A 84 21.59 3.28 0.63
N HIS A 85 21.31 4.52 1.02
CA HIS A 85 20.35 4.82 2.08
C HIS A 85 18.93 4.48 1.65
N GLN A 86 18.58 4.74 0.40
CA GLN A 86 17.26 4.38 -0.14
C GLN A 86 17.02 2.87 -0.10
N VAL A 87 17.97 2.08 -0.55
CA VAL A 87 17.88 0.61 -0.54
C VAL A 87 17.78 0.09 0.89
N TYR A 88 18.61 0.59 1.78
CA TYR A 88 18.59 0.18 3.19
C TYR A 88 17.24 0.49 3.82
N HIS A 89 16.72 1.69 3.58
CA HIS A 89 15.42 2.10 4.10
C HIS A 89 14.30 1.20 3.58
N ILE A 90 14.27 0.92 2.29
CA ILE A 90 13.24 0.06 1.69
C ILE A 90 13.25 -1.32 2.32
N LYS A 91 14.42 -1.93 2.48
CA LYS A 91 14.54 -3.27 3.07
C LYS A 91 14.02 -3.29 4.51
N ARG A 92 14.39 -2.31 5.30
CA ARG A 92 13.97 -2.22 6.70
C ARG A 92 12.49 -1.92 6.84
N ASP A 93 12.00 -0.96 6.07
CA ASP A 93 10.59 -0.60 6.03
C ASP A 93 9.73 -1.80 5.66
N THR A 94 10.12 -2.52 4.61
CA THR A 94 9.39 -3.69 4.13
C THR A 94 9.34 -4.80 5.16
N LYS A 95 10.45 -5.05 5.86
CA LYS A 95 10.48 -6.04 6.93
C LYS A 95 9.49 -5.67 8.03
N ASN A 96 9.52 -4.44 8.50
CA ASN A 96 8.61 -3.95 9.53
C ASN A 96 7.16 -4.02 9.07
N MET A 97 6.91 -3.67 7.82
CA MET A 97 5.58 -3.71 7.22
C MET A 97 5.01 -5.13 7.20
N LEU A 98 5.80 -6.09 6.72
CA LEU A 98 5.35 -7.49 6.64
C LEU A 98 5.10 -8.09 8.03
N GLU A 99 5.93 -7.74 9.01
CA GLU A 99 5.69 -8.14 10.40
C GLU A 99 4.38 -7.58 10.93
N TRP A 100 4.09 -6.32 10.66
CA TRP A 100 2.85 -5.68 11.08
C TRP A 100 1.61 -6.38 10.47
N PHE A 101 1.64 -6.64 9.17
CA PHE A 101 0.53 -7.33 8.50
C PHE A 101 0.29 -8.72 9.07
N LYS A 102 1.36 -9.45 9.36
CA LYS A 102 1.24 -10.77 9.96
C LYS A 102 0.72 -10.71 11.38
N ASP A 103 1.28 -9.84 12.21
CA ASP A 103 0.93 -9.76 13.62
C ASP A 103 -0.47 -9.21 13.85
N GLU A 104 -0.86 -8.18 13.10
CA GLU A 104 -2.13 -7.49 13.30
C GLU A 104 -3.28 -8.08 12.49
N LEU A 105 -3.02 -8.55 11.27
CA LEU A 105 -4.06 -9.00 10.35
C LEU A 105 -3.95 -10.48 9.95
N ASN A 106 -2.85 -11.13 10.30
CA ASN A 106 -2.55 -12.51 9.92
C ASN A 106 -2.62 -12.75 8.40
N ILE A 107 -2.10 -11.79 7.63
CA ILE A 107 -2.01 -11.90 6.16
C ILE A 107 -0.61 -11.59 5.68
N THR A 108 -0.30 -12.06 4.47
CA THR A 108 0.91 -11.69 3.72
C THR A 108 0.43 -11.00 2.45
N PRO A 109 0.50 -9.66 2.37
CA PRO A 109 0.03 -8.93 1.19
C PRO A 109 0.91 -9.22 -0.02
N VAL A 110 0.32 -9.22 -1.20
CA VAL A 110 1.03 -9.41 -2.47
C VAL A 110 0.86 -8.20 -3.41
N ASP A 111 0.00 -7.26 -3.05
CA ASP A 111 -0.26 -6.04 -3.80
C ASP A 111 0.43 -4.88 -3.11
N PHE A 112 1.23 -4.12 -3.86
CA PHE A 112 1.98 -2.98 -3.33
C PHE A 112 1.75 -1.73 -4.16
N CYS A 113 1.50 -0.61 -3.49
CA CYS A 113 1.39 0.71 -4.10
C CYS A 113 2.56 1.58 -3.62
N PHE A 114 3.26 2.20 -4.58
CA PHE A 114 4.45 3.00 -4.26
C PHE A 114 4.08 4.35 -3.65
N PRO A 115 4.64 4.68 -2.45
CA PRO A 115 4.45 6.00 -1.87
C PRO A 115 4.93 7.09 -2.83
N TYR A 116 4.15 8.16 -2.95
CA TYR A 116 4.43 9.29 -3.84
C TYR A 116 4.58 8.88 -5.32
N ASN A 117 4.07 7.71 -5.69
CA ASN A 117 4.20 7.15 -7.04
C ASN A 117 5.65 7.02 -7.50
N ASN A 118 6.59 6.91 -6.57
CA ASN A 118 8.02 6.86 -6.86
C ASN A 118 8.56 5.45 -6.66
N ASP A 119 8.87 4.77 -7.77
CA ASP A 119 9.46 3.43 -7.75
C ASP A 119 10.98 3.43 -7.97
N LEU A 120 11.63 4.60 -7.93
CA LEU A 120 13.07 4.73 -8.15
C LEU A 120 13.51 4.09 -9.48
N LYS A 121 12.77 4.36 -10.55
CA LYS A 121 13.04 3.82 -11.90
C LYS A 121 13.10 2.29 -11.93
N GLY A 122 12.26 1.64 -11.13
CA GLY A 122 12.14 0.18 -11.09
C GLY A 122 12.93 -0.50 -9.99
N LEU A 123 13.83 0.20 -9.31
CA LEU A 123 14.60 -0.39 -8.21
C LEU A 123 13.70 -0.86 -7.08
N TYR A 124 12.75 -0.02 -6.69
CA TYR A 124 11.81 -0.33 -5.62
C TYR A 124 11.02 -1.59 -5.96
N GLN A 125 10.47 -1.67 -7.17
CA GLN A 125 9.74 -2.85 -7.63
C GLN A 125 10.61 -4.11 -7.54
N GLY A 126 11.86 -4.03 -8.00
CA GLY A 126 12.78 -5.17 -7.93
C GLY A 126 13.01 -5.67 -6.50
N LEU A 127 13.18 -4.75 -5.56
CA LEU A 127 13.34 -5.10 -4.15
C LEU A 127 12.06 -5.70 -3.57
N MET A 128 10.90 -5.18 -3.92
CA MET A 128 9.63 -5.70 -3.43
C MET A 128 9.33 -7.09 -3.98
N LYS A 129 9.73 -7.40 -5.21
CA LYS A 129 9.63 -8.75 -5.76
C LYS A 129 10.42 -9.76 -4.93
N LEU A 130 11.58 -9.37 -4.42
CA LEU A 130 12.38 -10.23 -3.55
C LEU A 130 11.69 -10.51 -2.21
N HIS A 131 10.76 -9.66 -1.80
CA HIS A 131 9.97 -9.84 -0.58
C HIS A 131 8.62 -10.52 -0.83
N GLY A 132 8.37 -11.01 -2.04
CA GLY A 132 7.18 -11.78 -2.37
C GLY A 132 6.01 -10.99 -2.95
N PHE A 133 6.16 -9.70 -3.19
CA PHE A 133 5.12 -8.92 -3.85
C PHE A 133 5.08 -9.22 -5.34
N THR A 134 3.88 -9.32 -5.90
CA THR A 134 3.66 -9.71 -7.30
C THR A 134 2.90 -8.67 -8.11
N ASN A 135 2.10 -7.81 -7.47
CA ASN A 135 1.28 -6.80 -8.14
C ASN A 135 1.70 -5.41 -7.68
N PHE A 136 1.95 -4.51 -8.64
CA PHE A 136 2.50 -3.19 -8.34
C PHE A 136 1.65 -2.08 -8.94
N TYR A 137 1.34 -1.07 -8.14
CA TYR A 137 0.44 0.03 -8.48
C TYR A 137 1.14 1.37 -8.23
N GLY A 138 0.88 2.34 -9.08
CA GLY A 138 1.43 3.67 -8.95
C GLY A 138 0.94 4.59 -10.05
N ALA A 139 1.56 5.76 -10.19
CA ALA A 139 1.16 6.76 -11.17
C ALA A 139 1.29 6.27 -12.61
N SER A 140 2.22 5.36 -12.87
CA SER A 140 2.47 4.85 -14.22
C SER A 140 1.68 3.58 -14.56
N ARG A 141 0.72 3.20 -13.72
CA ARG A 141 -0.12 2.04 -14.01
C ARG A 141 -0.92 2.26 -15.28
N VAL A 142 -1.23 1.15 -15.94
CA VAL A 142 -2.01 1.16 -17.17
C VAL A 142 -3.32 0.41 -16.94
N ASP A 143 -4.44 1.09 -17.14
CA ASP A 143 -5.76 0.46 -17.05
C ASP A 143 -5.95 -0.50 -18.22
N ILE A 144 -6.55 -1.66 -17.95
CA ILE A 144 -6.87 -2.62 -18.98
C ILE A 144 -8.24 -2.24 -19.55
N PRO A 145 -8.36 -1.99 -20.86
CA PRO A 145 -9.67 -1.77 -21.47
C PRO A 145 -10.56 -3.00 -21.25
N ALA A 146 -11.78 -2.75 -20.92
CA ALA A 146 -12.75 -3.83 -20.72
C ALA A 146 -13.07 -4.53 -22.03
#